data_066ba5b0dc04464088401fdf27956eaf
#
_entry.id   066ba5b0dc04464088401fdf27956eaf
#
_cell.length_a   1.000
_cell.length_b   1.000
_cell.length_c   1.000
_cell.angle_alpha   90.00
_cell.angle_beta   90.00
_cell.angle_gamma   90.00
#
_symmetry.space_group_name_H-M   'P 1'
#
loop_
_entity.id
_entity.type
_entity.pdbx_description
1 polymer ?
#
loop_
_entity_poly.entity_id
_entity_poly.type
_entity_poly.pdbx_seq_one_letter_code
_entity_poly.pdbx_strand_id
1 'polypeptide(L)' 'MQNDKAIKENPYVCKEILEQVGKPDNYHMCKAMNVYEDRYRVNIYVREDVEDLTGHKLYIKDSYFCKLDKDVVTILS' A
#
# COMPACT_ATOMS: atom_id res chain seq x y z
N MET A 1 -24.96 2.77 1.63
CA MET A 1 -24.48 2.87 2.02
C MET A 1 -23.56 2.60 2.17
N GLN A 2 -22.97 2.69 2.33
CA GLN A 2 -22.17 2.71 2.54
C GLN A 2 -21.38 2.34 2.97
N ASN A 3 -20.82 2.14 3.04
CA ASN A 3 -19.99 1.83 3.49
C ASN A 3 -19.01 2.48 4.02
N ASP A 4 -19.10 3.32 4.43
CA ASP A 4 -18.38 4.19 4.94
C ASP A 4 -17.69 3.76 6.08
N LYS A 5 -18.04 2.92 6.75
CA LYS A 5 -17.33 2.46 7.74
C LYS A 5 -16.32 1.63 7.23
N ALA A 6 -16.15 1.55 6.02
CA ALA A 6 -15.09 0.79 5.46
C ALA A 6 -13.76 1.37 5.84
N ILE A 7 -12.73 0.59 5.63
CA ILE A 7 -11.40 1.00 5.93
C ILE A 7 -11.02 2.20 5.11
N LYS A 8 -10.44 3.19 5.74
CA LYS A 8 -10.07 4.38 5.02
C LYS A 8 -8.70 4.26 4.42
N GLU A 9 -8.59 4.63 3.16
CA GLU A 9 -7.32 4.61 2.46
C GLU A 9 -6.73 6.00 2.49
N ASN A 10 -5.42 6.06 2.55
CA ASN A 10 -4.72 7.33 2.58
C ASN A 10 -3.64 7.35 1.51
N PRO A 11 -3.92 7.92 0.33
CA PRO A 11 -2.92 7.93 -0.74
C PRO A 11 -1.66 8.66 -0.39
N TYR A 12 -1.73 9.64 0.50
CA TYR A 12 -0.54 10.37 0.90
C TYR A 12 0.46 9.45 1.57
N VAL A 13 -0.01 8.53 2.42
CA VAL A 13 0.87 7.59 3.09
C VAL A 13 1.56 6.70 2.07
N CYS A 14 0.82 6.24 1.07
CA CYS A 14 1.41 5.44 0.01
C CYS A 14 2.49 6.21 -0.72
N LYS A 15 2.20 7.47 -1.05
CA LYS A 15 3.16 8.28 -1.77
C LYS A 15 4.46 8.40 -0.98
N GLU A 16 4.34 8.66 0.32
CA GLU A 16 5.51 8.83 1.15
C GLU A 16 6.31 7.54 1.30
N ILE A 17 5.61 6.42 1.45
CA ILE A 17 6.30 5.14 1.56
C ILE A 17 7.05 4.82 0.27
N LEU A 18 6.42 5.06 -0.86
CA LEU A 18 7.07 4.77 -2.14
C LEU A 18 8.27 5.65 -2.36
N GLU A 19 8.25 6.86 -1.80
CA GLU A 19 9.43 7.73 -1.90
C GLU A 19 10.55 7.22 -1.01
N GLN A 20 10.22 6.62 0.11
CA GLN A 20 11.24 6.11 1.02
C GLN A 20 11.85 4.80 0.55
N VAL A 21 11.03 3.89 0.05
CA VAL A 21 11.51 2.56 -0.30
C VAL A 21 11.70 2.36 -1.80
N GLY A 22 11.14 3.24 -2.62
CA GLY A 22 11.24 3.11 -4.07
C GLY A 22 10.16 2.21 -4.62
N LYS A 23 9.80 2.44 -5.87
CA LYS A 23 8.82 1.60 -6.53
C LYS A 23 9.48 0.35 -7.03
N PRO A 24 8.89 -0.82 -6.77
CA PRO A 24 9.48 -2.06 -7.30
C PRO A 24 9.19 -2.18 -8.79
N ASP A 25 9.90 -3.09 -9.43
CA ASP A 25 9.59 -3.42 -10.79
C ASP A 25 8.20 -4.03 -10.83
N ASN A 26 7.49 -3.79 -11.91
CA ASN A 26 6.14 -4.30 -12.08
C ASN A 26 5.18 -3.74 -11.05
N TYR A 27 5.48 -2.58 -10.52
CA TYR A 27 4.59 -1.92 -9.58
C TYR A 27 3.22 -1.75 -10.20
N HIS A 28 2.18 -2.11 -9.47
CA HIS A 28 0.82 -1.96 -9.93
C HIS A 28 0.08 -0.91 -9.11
N MET A 29 0.05 -1.06 -7.80
CA MET A 29 -0.64 -0.11 -6.96
C MET A 29 -0.17 -0.26 -5.53
N CYS A 30 -0.53 0.71 -4.72
CA CYS A 30 -0.21 0.72 -3.31
C CYS A 30 -1.48 1.09 -2.56
N LYS A 31 -1.72 0.41 -1.46
CA LYS A 31 -2.85 0.73 -0.60
C LYS A 31 -2.34 0.94 0.81
N ALA A 32 -2.70 2.08 1.39
CA ALA A 32 -2.38 2.38 2.76
C ALA A 32 -3.70 2.47 3.51
N MET A 33 -3.92 1.56 4.43
CA MET A 33 -5.19 1.48 5.13
C MET A 33 -4.99 1.75 6.59
N ASN A 34 -5.84 2.60 7.14
CA ASN A 34 -5.76 2.97 8.54
C ASN A 34 -6.15 1.77 9.40
N VAL A 35 -5.30 1.42 10.35
CA VAL A 35 -5.54 0.31 11.24
C VAL A 35 -6.15 0.81 12.54
N TYR A 36 -5.52 1.83 13.12
CA TYR A 36 -6.05 2.49 14.29
C TYR A 36 -5.28 3.80 14.47
N GLU A 37 -5.91 4.78 15.03
CA GLU A 37 -5.31 6.09 15.29
C GLU A 37 -4.50 6.57 14.09
N ASP A 38 -3.19 6.80 14.24
CA ASP A 38 -2.36 7.26 13.15
C ASP A 38 -1.51 6.12 12.59
N ARG A 39 -1.93 4.90 12.76
CA ARG A 39 -1.21 3.73 12.26
C ARG A 39 -1.83 3.22 10.98
N TYR A 40 -0.98 2.86 10.05
CA TYR A 40 -1.41 2.41 8.73
C TYR A 40 -0.69 1.15 8.33
N ARG A 41 -1.39 0.30 7.62
CA ARG A 41 -0.79 -0.85 6.97
C ARG A 41 -0.68 -0.53 5.49
N VAL A 42 0.53 -0.57 4.95
CA VAL A 42 0.77 -0.21 3.56
C VAL A 42 1.16 -1.47 2.81
N ASN A 43 0.39 -1.80 1.78
CA ASN A 43 0.67 -2.96 0.94
C ASN A 43 1.02 -2.48 -0.45
N ILE A 44 2.14 -2.96 -0.97
CA ILE A 44 2.58 -2.61 -2.31
C ILE A 44 2.35 -3.83 -3.19
N TYR A 45 1.53 -3.62 -4.22
CA TYR A 45 1.14 -4.70 -5.13
C TYR A 45 1.93 -4.62 -6.41
N VAL A 46 2.37 -5.76 -6.88
CA VAL A 46 3.05 -5.87 -8.17
C VAL A 46 2.28 -6.82 -9.05
N ARG A 47 2.56 -6.74 -10.33
CA ARG A 47 1.89 -7.52 -11.33
C ARG A 47 2.84 -8.54 -11.90
N GLU A 48 2.37 -9.73 -12.05
CA GLU A 48 3.17 -10.79 -12.62
C GLU A 48 2.42 -11.40 -13.80
N ASP A 49 3.07 -11.47 -14.95
CA ASP A 49 2.45 -12.08 -16.11
C ASP A 49 2.57 -13.58 -15.99
N VAL A 50 1.50 -14.27 -16.32
CA VAL A 50 1.49 -15.72 -16.26
C VAL A 50 1.44 -16.24 -17.67
N GLU A 51 2.46 -16.98 -18.06
CA GLU A 51 2.55 -17.42 -19.43
C GLU A 51 1.43 -18.30 -19.87
N ASP A 52 1.06 -19.21 -19.04
CA ASP A 52 0.08 -20.20 -19.44
C ASP A 52 -1.35 -19.73 -19.36
N LEU A 53 -1.55 -18.52 -18.86
CA LEU A 53 -2.91 -18.02 -18.70
C LEU A 53 -2.99 -16.68 -19.37
N THR A 54 -4.19 -16.34 -19.80
CA THR A 54 -4.35 -15.00 -20.30
C THR A 54 -4.43 -14.09 -19.12
N GLY A 55 -3.71 -13.02 -19.15
CA GLY A 55 -3.78 -12.03 -18.11
C GLY A 55 -2.61 -12.09 -17.18
N HIS A 56 -2.82 -11.57 -16.01
CA HIS A 56 -1.74 -11.44 -15.05
C HIS A 56 -2.27 -11.60 -13.65
N LYS A 57 -1.37 -11.73 -12.73
CA LYS A 57 -1.70 -11.97 -11.37
C LYS A 57 -1.15 -10.85 -10.53
N LEU A 58 -1.89 -10.42 -9.53
CA LEU A 58 -1.43 -9.39 -8.61
C LEU A 58 -1.09 -10.06 -7.29
N TYR A 59 -0.04 -9.57 -6.64
CA TYR A 59 0.26 -10.05 -5.31
C TYR A 59 0.99 -8.96 -4.55
N ILE A 60 1.00 -9.09 -3.23
CA ILE A 60 1.65 -8.12 -2.37
C ILE A 60 3.12 -8.43 -2.31
N LYS A 61 3.94 -7.50 -2.80
CA LYS A 61 5.36 -7.70 -2.75
C LYS A 61 5.91 -7.31 -1.39
N ASP A 62 5.46 -6.20 -0.85
CA ASP A 62 5.93 -5.71 0.43
C ASP A 62 4.78 -5.16 1.22
N SER A 63 4.89 -5.28 2.53
CA SER A 63 3.88 -4.76 3.42
C SER A 63 4.61 -4.07 4.58
N TYR A 64 4.17 -2.87 4.90
CA TYR A 64 4.79 -2.07 5.95
C TYR A 64 3.77 -1.63 6.96
N PHE A 65 4.20 -1.49 8.19
CA PHE A 65 3.38 -0.93 9.23
C PHE A 65 3.96 0.44 9.55
N CYS A 66 3.17 1.49 9.43
CA CYS A 66 3.67 2.84 9.50
C CYS A 66 2.87 3.71 10.43
N LYS A 67 3.47 4.84 10.76
CA LYS A 67 2.83 5.84 11.58
C LYS A 67 2.84 7.14 10.81
N LEU A 68 1.74 7.86 10.82
CA LEU A 68 1.63 9.17 10.19
C LEU A 68 1.52 10.21 11.29
N ASP A 69 2.50 11.14 11.34
CA ASP A 69 2.51 12.15 12.37
C ASP A 69 2.82 13.48 11.70
N LYS A 70 1.83 14.37 11.64
CA LYS A 70 2.03 15.70 11.06
C LYS A 70 2.70 15.62 9.71
N ASP A 71 2.13 14.85 8.83
CA ASP A 71 2.62 14.69 7.45
C ASP A 71 3.94 13.93 7.35
N VAL A 72 4.44 13.38 8.45
CA VAL A 72 5.65 12.57 8.39
C VAL A 72 5.25 11.11 8.54
N VAL A 73 5.66 10.29 7.59
CA VAL A 73 5.36 8.87 7.61
C VAL A 73 6.61 8.12 8.03
N THR A 74 6.49 7.35 9.09
CA THR A 74 7.62 6.58 9.63
C THR A 74 7.29 5.11 9.55
N ILE A 75 8.18 4.33 8.98
CA ILE A 75 8.00 2.89 8.91
C ILE A 75 8.37 2.29 10.26
N LEU A 76 7.44 1.55 10.85
CA LEU A 76 7.67 0.94 12.14
C LEU A 76 8.10 -0.52 12.01
N SER A 77 7.68 -1.19 10.97
CA SER A 77 8.15 -2.55 10.73
C SER A 77 7.80 -3.04 9.32
#